data_48c2a52cf8ceba7663c259268b3e69ba
#
_entry.id   48c2a52cf8ceba7663c259268b3e69ba
#
_cell.length_a   1.000
_cell.length_b   1.000
_cell.length_c   1.000
_cell.angle_alpha   90.00
_cell.angle_beta   90.00
_cell.angle_gamma   90.00
#
_symmetry.space_group_name_H-M   'P 1'
#
loop_
_entity.id
_entity.type
_entity.pdbx_description
1 polymer ?
#
loop_
_entity_poly.entity_id
_entity_poly.type
_entity_poly.pdbx_seq_one_letter_code
_entity_poly.pdbx_strand_id
1 'polypeptide(L)'
;SAAAGKHIFCEKPVDLSVARAVACGEAVKAAGVACMIGFQRRFDPTFNEARTRMDKGEIGNPEMLIITSRDPGAPPAEYILASGGIFRDMLIHDLDVFRWILCADGDEAEWLSATGSVLTNPAIKDLGDYDSTAVSIRTKKGRLCQINTTRRAAYGYDQRFEVLGSNGMLQCGNHAPSQVVQWDANGVRADKPEAFFLQRYAAAYKAVYPGSIPSRASSS
;
A
#
# COMPACT_ATOMS: atom_id res chain seq x y z
N SER A 1 -3.04 -21.42 -15.48
CA SER A 1 -4.44 -20.96 -15.29
C SER A 1 -4.97 -20.28 -16.55
N ALA A 2 -4.27 -19.27 -17.12
CA ALA A 2 -4.73 -18.53 -18.31
C ALA A 2 -5.04 -19.46 -19.49
N ALA A 3 -4.09 -20.34 -19.88
CA ALA A 3 -4.26 -21.29 -20.97
C ALA A 3 -5.44 -22.28 -20.77
N ALA A 4 -5.92 -22.43 -19.54
CA ALA A 4 -7.11 -23.25 -19.22
C ALA A 4 -8.40 -22.42 -19.16
N GLY A 5 -8.39 -21.16 -19.62
CA GLY A 5 -9.55 -20.27 -19.65
C GLY A 5 -10.05 -19.85 -18.27
N LYS A 6 -9.22 -19.94 -17.22
CA LYS A 6 -9.62 -19.59 -15.86
C LYS A 6 -9.26 -18.14 -15.54
N HIS A 7 -10.18 -17.43 -14.90
CA HIS A 7 -9.87 -16.15 -14.27
C HIS A 7 -8.84 -16.33 -13.17
N ILE A 8 -8.01 -15.30 -12.93
CA ILE A 8 -6.84 -15.37 -12.07
C ILE A 8 -6.94 -14.31 -10.98
N PHE A 9 -6.74 -14.71 -9.72
CA PHE A 9 -6.33 -13.83 -8.64
C PHE A 9 -4.88 -14.14 -8.29
N CYS A 10 -4.02 -13.14 -8.31
CA CYS A 10 -2.60 -13.29 -8.04
C CYS A 10 -2.19 -12.29 -6.96
N GLU A 11 -1.54 -12.79 -5.89
CA GLU A 11 -0.93 -11.92 -4.90
C GLU A 11 0.26 -11.14 -5.48
N LYS A 12 0.55 -10.00 -4.89
CA LYS A 12 1.74 -9.22 -5.21
C LYS A 12 3.00 -9.84 -4.55
N PRO A 13 4.18 -9.69 -5.14
CA PRO A 13 4.40 -9.28 -6.53
C PRO A 13 4.04 -10.41 -7.51
N VAL A 14 3.67 -10.07 -8.71
CA VAL A 14 3.41 -11.07 -9.77
C VAL A 14 4.65 -11.93 -10.00
N ASP A 15 5.82 -11.31 -10.04
CA ASP A 15 7.14 -11.95 -10.10
C ASP A 15 8.23 -10.94 -9.66
N LEU A 16 9.35 -11.44 -9.17
CA LEU A 16 10.53 -10.61 -8.89
C LEU A 16 11.28 -10.20 -10.17
N SER A 17 11.06 -10.89 -11.28
CA SER A 17 11.57 -10.54 -12.60
C SER A 17 10.55 -9.77 -13.40
N VAL A 18 10.89 -8.56 -13.83
CA VAL A 18 10.03 -7.73 -14.70
C VAL A 18 9.69 -8.45 -15.99
N ALA A 19 10.67 -9.12 -16.62
CA ALA A 19 10.44 -9.87 -17.86
C ALA A 19 9.39 -10.98 -17.69
N ARG A 20 9.44 -11.72 -16.57
CA ARG A 20 8.44 -12.75 -16.27
C ARG A 20 7.08 -12.15 -15.95
N ALA A 21 7.02 -11.04 -15.21
CA ALA A 21 5.77 -10.35 -14.94
C ALA A 21 5.11 -9.87 -16.24
N VAL A 22 5.88 -9.32 -17.18
CA VAL A 22 5.39 -8.91 -18.51
C VAL A 22 4.86 -10.13 -19.28
N ALA A 23 5.62 -11.22 -19.36
CA ALA A 23 5.18 -12.43 -20.02
C ALA A 23 3.89 -13.03 -19.43
N CYS A 24 3.71 -12.95 -18.10
CA CYS A 24 2.45 -13.31 -17.46
C CYS A 24 1.29 -12.42 -17.93
N GLY A 25 1.50 -11.11 -18.02
CA GLY A 25 0.49 -10.17 -18.51
C GLY A 25 0.09 -10.45 -19.96
N GLU A 26 1.07 -10.73 -20.83
CA GLU A 26 0.83 -11.09 -22.23
C GLU A 26 0.03 -12.40 -22.35
N ALA A 27 0.38 -13.41 -21.56
CA ALA A 27 -0.35 -14.69 -21.54
C ALA A 27 -1.80 -14.52 -21.08
N VAL A 28 -2.04 -13.67 -20.08
CA VAL A 28 -3.40 -13.33 -19.61
C VAL A 28 -4.20 -12.63 -20.71
N LYS A 29 -3.58 -11.63 -21.37
CA LYS A 29 -4.19 -10.86 -22.46
C LYS A 29 -4.53 -11.77 -23.64
N ALA A 30 -3.61 -12.65 -24.03
CA ALA A 30 -3.81 -13.60 -25.14
C ALA A 30 -4.94 -14.60 -24.84
N ALA A 31 -5.11 -15.01 -23.59
CA ALA A 31 -6.16 -15.93 -23.17
C ALA A 31 -7.54 -15.24 -22.99
N GLY A 32 -7.63 -13.92 -23.00
CA GLY A 32 -8.88 -13.16 -22.80
C GLY A 32 -9.53 -13.37 -21.43
N VAL A 33 -8.76 -13.76 -20.41
CA VAL A 33 -9.27 -14.01 -19.06
C VAL A 33 -9.06 -12.81 -18.16
N ALA A 34 -9.92 -12.63 -17.14
CA ALA A 34 -9.71 -11.62 -16.12
C ALA A 34 -8.53 -12.00 -15.20
N CYS A 35 -7.70 -11.03 -14.88
CA CYS A 35 -6.63 -11.19 -13.90
C CYS A 35 -6.65 -10.01 -12.93
N MET A 36 -6.73 -10.31 -11.65
CA MET A 36 -6.68 -9.34 -10.58
C MET A 36 -5.40 -9.56 -9.76
N ILE A 37 -4.68 -8.48 -9.53
CA ILE A 37 -3.50 -8.48 -8.64
C ILE A 37 -3.93 -7.99 -7.26
N GLY A 38 -3.43 -8.63 -6.21
CA GLY A 38 -3.78 -8.40 -4.81
C GLY A 38 -3.27 -7.07 -4.23
N PHE A 39 -3.53 -5.95 -4.91
CA PHE A 39 -3.28 -4.61 -4.36
C PHE A 39 -4.43 -4.18 -3.46
N GLN A 40 -4.46 -4.75 -2.27
CA GLN A 40 -5.56 -4.66 -1.31
C GLN A 40 -5.86 -3.23 -0.84
N ARG A 41 -4.90 -2.29 -0.86
CA ARG A 41 -5.11 -0.92 -0.37
C ARG A 41 -6.19 -0.17 -1.15
N ARG A 42 -6.44 -0.52 -2.42
CA ARG A 42 -7.53 0.03 -3.21
C ARG A 42 -8.91 -0.31 -2.68
N PHE A 43 -9.00 -1.36 -1.85
CA PHE A 43 -10.22 -1.84 -1.21
C PHE A 43 -10.34 -1.37 0.26
N ASP A 44 -9.35 -0.67 0.79
CA ASP A 44 -9.46 -0.03 2.10
C ASP A 44 -10.56 1.03 2.06
N PRO A 45 -11.56 0.97 2.97
CA PRO A 45 -12.69 1.89 2.94
C PRO A 45 -12.29 3.36 2.97
N THR A 46 -11.25 3.72 3.75
CA THR A 46 -10.77 5.10 3.86
C THR A 46 -10.08 5.55 2.57
N PHE A 47 -9.23 4.69 2.00
CA PHE A 47 -8.52 5.00 0.75
C PHE A 47 -9.49 5.05 -0.42
N ASN A 48 -10.46 4.13 -0.47
CA ASN A 48 -11.48 4.10 -1.51
C ASN A 48 -12.42 5.32 -1.43
N GLU A 49 -12.80 5.76 -0.23
CA GLU A 49 -13.60 6.97 -0.04
C GLU A 49 -12.85 8.21 -0.56
N ALA A 50 -11.55 8.36 -0.25
CA ALA A 50 -10.77 9.46 -0.79
C ALA A 50 -10.73 9.44 -2.31
N ARG A 51 -10.53 8.26 -2.92
CA ARG A 51 -10.57 8.09 -4.37
C ARG A 51 -11.93 8.48 -4.95
N THR A 52 -13.02 8.02 -4.33
CA THR A 52 -14.39 8.35 -4.75
C THR A 52 -14.65 9.87 -4.73
N ARG A 53 -14.17 10.56 -3.70
CA ARG A 53 -14.28 12.02 -3.58
C ARG A 53 -13.44 12.78 -4.62
N MET A 54 -12.25 12.25 -4.93
CA MET A 54 -11.44 12.78 -6.03
C MET A 54 -12.12 12.61 -7.37
N ASP A 55 -12.75 11.44 -7.63
CA ASP A 55 -13.47 11.19 -8.88
C ASP A 55 -14.70 12.11 -9.04
N LYS A 56 -15.27 12.58 -7.93
CA LYS A 56 -16.31 13.63 -7.91
C LYS A 56 -15.76 15.06 -8.11
N GLY A 57 -14.44 15.23 -8.17
CA GLY A 57 -13.78 16.51 -8.37
C GLY A 57 -13.71 17.41 -7.13
N GLU A 58 -13.94 16.87 -5.92
CA GLU A 58 -14.04 17.67 -4.68
C GLU A 58 -12.77 18.46 -4.36
N ILE A 59 -11.59 17.96 -4.76
CA ILE A 59 -10.32 18.67 -4.56
C ILE A 59 -9.73 19.27 -5.84
N GLY A 60 -10.47 19.23 -6.95
CA GLY A 60 -9.97 19.66 -8.26
C GLY A 60 -8.91 18.70 -8.82
N ASN A 61 -7.90 19.24 -9.50
CA ASN A 61 -6.81 18.43 -10.06
C ASN A 61 -5.83 18.02 -8.97
N PRO A 62 -5.51 16.73 -8.82
CA PRO A 62 -4.49 16.29 -7.86
C PRO A 62 -3.11 16.81 -8.27
N GLU A 63 -2.34 17.35 -7.31
CA GLU A 63 -1.05 18.00 -7.53
C GLU A 63 0.08 17.37 -6.72
N MET A 64 -0.16 17.07 -5.44
CA MET A 64 0.83 16.49 -4.54
C MET A 64 0.24 15.33 -3.74
N LEU A 65 1.05 14.30 -3.52
CA LEU A 65 0.71 13.13 -2.73
C LEU A 65 1.84 12.83 -1.73
N ILE A 66 1.50 12.68 -0.46
CA ILE A 66 2.42 12.23 0.58
C ILE A 66 1.90 10.91 1.14
N ILE A 67 2.74 9.87 1.11
CA ILE A 67 2.42 8.55 1.64
C ILE A 67 3.34 8.22 2.81
N THR A 68 2.75 7.81 3.93
CA THR A 68 3.45 7.22 5.07
C THR A 68 3.06 5.75 5.18
N SER A 69 4.06 4.87 5.19
CA SER A 69 3.87 3.43 5.22
C SER A 69 4.84 2.80 6.21
N ARG A 70 4.35 2.40 7.38
CA ARG A 70 5.21 1.94 8.48
C ARG A 70 4.65 0.68 9.10
N ASP A 71 5.47 -0.37 9.16
CA ASP A 71 5.15 -1.63 9.79
C ASP A 71 5.66 -1.66 11.23
N PRO A 72 4.99 -2.36 12.15
CA PRO A 72 5.37 -2.42 13.56
C PRO A 72 6.69 -3.15 13.81
N GLY A 73 7.13 -3.99 12.87
CA GLY A 73 8.38 -4.75 12.96
C GLY A 73 8.82 -5.31 11.62
N ALA A 74 10.11 -5.64 11.53
CA ALA A 74 10.66 -6.29 10.34
C ALA A 74 10.21 -7.76 10.30
N PRO A 75 9.95 -8.31 9.09
CA PRO A 75 9.71 -9.73 8.92
C PRO A 75 10.99 -10.55 9.15
N PRO A 76 10.89 -11.90 9.29
CA PRO A 76 12.05 -12.78 9.40
C PRO A 76 13.04 -12.64 8.24
N ALA A 77 14.31 -12.97 8.48
CA ALA A 77 15.39 -12.84 7.50
C ALA A 77 15.13 -13.65 6.21
N GLU A 78 14.60 -14.86 6.35
CA GLU A 78 14.26 -15.73 5.23
C GLU A 78 13.21 -15.08 4.31
N TYR A 79 12.23 -14.38 4.91
CA TYR A 79 11.23 -13.65 4.16
C TYR A 79 11.84 -12.46 3.42
N ILE A 80 12.73 -11.70 4.04
CA ILE A 80 13.42 -10.56 3.42
C ILE A 80 14.17 -11.02 2.17
N LEU A 81 14.92 -12.12 2.28
CA LEU A 81 15.65 -12.70 1.15
C LEU A 81 14.73 -13.16 0.02
N ALA A 82 13.60 -13.79 0.35
CA ALA A 82 12.67 -14.34 -0.63
C ALA A 82 11.78 -13.28 -1.29
N SER A 83 11.46 -12.19 -0.58
CA SER A 83 10.49 -11.17 -1.03
C SER A 83 11.06 -10.16 -2.03
N GLY A 84 12.37 -10.11 -2.19
CA GLY A 84 13.06 -9.15 -3.06
C GLY A 84 13.31 -7.78 -2.41
N GLY A 85 13.27 -7.73 -1.06
CA GLY A 85 13.60 -6.55 -0.26
C GLY A 85 12.48 -5.53 -0.14
N ILE A 86 12.74 -4.47 0.63
CA ILE A 86 11.73 -3.48 1.04
C ILE A 86 11.03 -2.81 -0.15
N PHE A 87 11.74 -2.56 -1.26
CA PHE A 87 11.19 -1.91 -2.44
C PHE A 87 10.17 -2.77 -3.18
N ARG A 88 10.39 -4.09 -3.27
CA ARG A 88 9.50 -5.03 -3.97
C ARG A 88 8.43 -5.63 -3.09
N ASP A 89 8.66 -5.65 -1.79
CA ASP A 89 7.72 -6.21 -0.83
C ASP A 89 6.79 -5.15 -0.24
N MET A 90 7.34 -4.07 0.31
CA MET A 90 6.58 -3.04 1.02
C MET A 90 6.20 -1.87 0.12
N LEU A 91 7.18 -1.23 -0.54
CA LEU A 91 6.92 -0.06 -1.37
C LEU A 91 6.05 -0.34 -2.60
N ILE A 92 5.98 -1.56 -3.07
CA ILE A 92 5.09 -1.92 -4.19
C ILE A 92 3.64 -1.49 -3.95
N HIS A 93 3.18 -1.55 -2.70
CA HIS A 93 1.85 -1.08 -2.31
C HIS A 93 1.72 0.44 -2.41
N ASP A 94 2.76 1.16 -2.02
CA ASP A 94 2.78 2.63 -2.05
C ASP A 94 2.90 3.15 -3.48
N LEU A 95 3.68 2.47 -4.31
CA LEU A 95 3.79 2.76 -5.74
C LEU A 95 2.47 2.48 -6.48
N ASP A 96 1.72 1.47 -6.05
CA ASP A 96 0.38 1.22 -6.58
C ASP A 96 -0.60 2.35 -6.18
N VAL A 97 -0.57 2.80 -4.92
CA VAL A 97 -1.36 3.96 -4.46
C VAL A 97 -0.98 5.22 -5.21
N PHE A 98 0.32 5.49 -5.40
CA PHE A 98 0.78 6.61 -6.21
C PHE A 98 0.18 6.58 -7.61
N ARG A 99 0.24 5.46 -8.31
CA ARG A 99 -0.34 5.32 -9.65
C ARG A 99 -1.86 5.47 -9.64
N TRP A 100 -2.52 4.91 -8.65
CA TRP A 100 -3.97 4.98 -8.53
C TRP A 100 -4.49 6.39 -8.25
N ILE A 101 -3.75 7.18 -7.48
CA ILE A 101 -4.13 8.55 -7.09
C ILE A 101 -3.68 9.58 -8.13
N LEU A 102 -2.41 9.59 -8.51
CA LEU A 102 -1.87 10.64 -9.37
C LEU A 102 -1.84 10.32 -10.86
N CYS A 103 -1.90 9.03 -11.24
CA CYS A 103 -1.73 8.63 -12.63
C CYS A 103 -3.02 8.06 -13.26
N ALA A 104 -4.18 8.23 -12.62
CA ALA A 104 -5.45 7.66 -13.07
C ALA A 104 -5.93 8.22 -14.42
N ASP A 105 -5.49 9.40 -14.79
CA ASP A 105 -5.79 10.10 -16.05
C ASP A 105 -4.76 9.82 -17.16
N GLY A 106 -4.00 8.72 -17.04
CA GLY A 106 -2.97 8.32 -17.99
C GLY A 106 -1.61 9.02 -17.80
N ASP A 107 -1.44 9.79 -16.72
CA ASP A 107 -0.13 10.33 -16.34
C ASP A 107 0.82 9.20 -15.90
N GLU A 108 2.12 9.44 -15.94
CA GLU A 108 3.15 8.46 -15.59
C GLU A 108 4.31 9.13 -14.85
N ALA A 109 5.06 8.33 -14.09
CA ALA A 109 6.31 8.78 -13.49
C ALA A 109 7.31 9.16 -14.59
N GLU A 110 7.91 10.34 -14.48
CA GLU A 110 8.98 10.83 -15.35
C GLU A 110 10.34 10.77 -14.65
N TRP A 111 10.35 11.09 -13.37
CA TRP A 111 11.55 11.13 -12.54
C TRP A 111 11.30 10.49 -11.20
N LEU A 112 12.30 9.76 -10.71
CA LEU A 112 12.26 9.11 -9.40
C LEU A 112 13.63 9.18 -8.75
N SER A 113 13.64 9.52 -7.45
CA SER A 113 14.80 9.38 -6.57
C SER A 113 14.40 8.58 -5.34
N ALA A 114 15.23 7.60 -4.98
CA ALA A 114 14.99 6.75 -3.82
C ALA A 114 16.27 6.59 -3.03
N THR A 115 16.17 6.64 -1.71
CA THR A 115 17.25 6.32 -0.79
C THR A 115 16.75 5.35 0.26
N GLY A 116 17.63 4.48 0.74
CA GLY A 116 17.36 3.53 1.82
C GLY A 116 18.43 3.59 2.88
N SER A 117 18.08 3.21 4.09
CA SER A 117 19.00 3.10 5.22
C SER A 117 18.60 1.93 6.11
N VAL A 118 19.55 1.45 6.89
CA VAL A 118 19.34 0.46 7.96
C VAL A 118 19.40 1.21 9.29
N LEU A 119 18.23 1.54 9.81
CA LEU A 119 18.06 2.34 11.03
C LEU A 119 17.53 1.52 12.21
N THR A 120 16.98 0.33 11.95
CA THR A 120 16.21 -0.41 12.95
C THR A 120 16.85 -1.73 13.35
N ASN A 121 17.37 -2.48 12.40
CA ASN A 121 17.99 -3.77 12.64
C ASN A 121 19.26 -3.94 11.78
N PRO A 122 20.45 -3.86 12.38
CA PRO A 122 21.72 -3.99 11.65
C PRO A 122 21.84 -5.26 10.80
N ALA A 123 21.22 -6.37 11.21
CA ALA A 123 21.26 -7.62 10.47
C ALA A 123 20.64 -7.52 9.07
N ILE A 124 19.75 -6.55 8.82
CA ILE A 124 19.16 -6.30 7.49
C ILE A 124 20.22 -5.85 6.49
N LYS A 125 21.25 -5.15 6.96
CA LYS A 125 22.39 -4.76 6.11
C LYS A 125 23.13 -5.96 5.53
N ASP A 126 23.30 -7.01 6.34
CA ASP A 126 23.99 -8.23 5.91
C ASP A 126 23.15 -9.02 4.88
N LEU A 127 21.86 -8.79 4.83
CA LEU A 127 20.94 -9.33 3.83
C LEU A 127 20.92 -8.51 2.51
N GLY A 128 21.68 -7.40 2.43
CA GLY A 128 21.70 -6.52 1.27
C GLY A 128 20.42 -5.71 1.06
N ASP A 129 19.62 -5.50 2.12
CA ASP A 129 18.35 -4.76 2.09
C ASP A 129 18.38 -3.52 3.02
N TYR A 130 17.30 -2.79 3.03
CA TYR A 130 17.04 -1.65 3.89
C TYR A 130 15.84 -1.91 4.78
N ASP A 131 15.71 -1.15 5.87
CA ASP A 131 14.54 -1.17 6.74
C ASP A 131 13.78 0.16 6.75
N SER A 132 14.36 1.18 6.17
CA SER A 132 13.77 2.51 6.08
C SER A 132 14.09 3.14 4.73
N THR A 133 13.10 3.78 4.10
CA THR A 133 13.28 4.40 2.78
C THR A 133 12.58 5.75 2.68
N ALA A 134 13.12 6.61 1.82
CA ALA A 134 12.49 7.83 1.35
C ALA A 134 12.52 7.86 -0.17
N VAL A 135 11.37 8.15 -0.79
CA VAL A 135 11.21 8.18 -2.23
C VAL A 135 10.53 9.48 -2.64
N SER A 136 11.02 10.09 -3.70
CA SER A 136 10.40 11.25 -4.35
C SER A 136 10.16 10.93 -5.83
N ILE A 137 8.97 11.28 -6.32
CA ILE A 137 8.56 11.02 -7.69
C ILE A 137 7.98 12.30 -8.28
N ARG A 138 8.30 12.59 -9.56
CA ARG A 138 7.62 13.59 -10.38
C ARG A 138 7.00 12.89 -11.59
N THR A 139 5.75 13.23 -11.89
CA THR A 139 5.06 12.73 -13.08
C THR A 139 5.35 13.60 -14.31
N LYS A 140 4.99 13.11 -15.52
CA LYS A 140 5.09 13.85 -16.77
C LYS A 140 4.28 15.15 -16.77
N LYS A 141 3.15 15.19 -16.04
CA LYS A 141 2.33 16.39 -15.84
C LYS A 141 2.84 17.31 -14.73
N GLY A 142 3.98 16.98 -14.09
CA GLY A 142 4.61 17.78 -13.04
C GLY A 142 4.09 17.52 -11.63
N ARG A 143 3.18 16.58 -11.42
CA ARG A 143 2.67 16.20 -10.10
C ARG A 143 3.78 15.58 -9.24
N LEU A 144 3.73 15.80 -7.94
CA LEU A 144 4.77 15.36 -7.00
C LEU A 144 4.25 14.29 -6.04
N CYS A 145 5.08 13.29 -5.76
CA CYS A 145 4.80 12.32 -4.71
C CYS A 145 6.01 12.13 -3.82
N GLN A 146 5.76 12.01 -2.51
CA GLN A 146 6.74 11.62 -1.51
C GLN A 146 6.23 10.39 -0.75
N ILE A 147 7.11 9.40 -0.58
CA ILE A 147 6.81 8.18 0.16
C ILE A 147 7.90 7.99 1.23
N ASN A 148 7.51 7.77 2.48
CA ASN A 148 8.41 7.33 3.52
C ASN A 148 7.97 6.00 4.09
N THR A 149 8.91 5.07 4.26
CA THR A 149 8.62 3.75 4.82
C THR A 149 9.61 3.39 5.93
N THR A 150 9.15 2.59 6.88
CA THR A 150 10.04 1.93 7.84
C THR A 150 9.43 0.61 8.33
N ARG A 151 10.29 -0.33 8.68
CA ARG A 151 9.91 -1.62 9.30
C ARG A 151 9.95 -1.56 10.83
N ARG A 152 9.80 -0.36 11.41
CA ARG A 152 9.69 -0.17 12.87
C ARG A 152 8.84 1.02 13.24
N ALA A 153 7.56 0.77 13.47
CA ALA A 153 6.65 1.72 14.09
C ALA A 153 6.24 1.18 15.47
N ALA A 154 6.89 1.63 16.52
CA ALA A 154 6.67 1.16 17.87
C ALA A 154 5.21 1.35 18.37
N TYR A 155 4.48 2.25 17.73
CA TYR A 155 3.08 2.58 18.01
C TYR A 155 2.07 1.74 17.20
N GLY A 156 2.52 0.85 16.33
CA GLY A 156 1.66 0.00 15.49
C GLY A 156 1.76 0.31 14.00
N TYR A 157 0.88 -0.28 13.20
CA TYR A 157 0.80 0.03 11.76
C TYR A 157 0.45 1.49 11.54
N ASP A 158 1.18 2.13 10.60
CA ASP A 158 0.93 3.50 10.18
C ASP A 158 0.87 3.56 8.65
N GLN A 159 -0.35 3.53 8.12
CA GLN A 159 -0.64 3.47 6.69
C GLN A 159 -1.61 4.60 6.34
N ARG A 160 -1.07 5.72 5.87
CA ARG A 160 -1.84 6.94 5.60
C ARG A 160 -1.30 7.68 4.40
N PHE A 161 -2.15 8.49 3.79
CA PHE A 161 -1.71 9.45 2.79
C PHE A 161 -2.49 10.76 2.91
N GLU A 162 -1.94 11.81 2.33
CA GLU A 162 -2.65 13.02 2.01
C GLU A 162 -2.46 13.38 0.54
N VAL A 163 -3.51 13.89 -0.09
CA VAL A 163 -3.48 14.38 -1.47
C VAL A 163 -3.98 15.81 -1.52
N LEU A 164 -3.10 16.71 -1.98
CA LEU A 164 -3.41 18.10 -2.28
C LEU A 164 -3.83 18.20 -3.74
N GLY A 165 -4.95 18.86 -3.98
CA GLY A 165 -5.41 19.24 -5.31
C GLY A 165 -5.58 20.75 -5.42
N SER A 166 -5.93 21.22 -6.61
CA SER A 166 -6.07 22.65 -6.93
C SER A 166 -7.16 23.36 -6.11
N ASN A 167 -8.14 22.64 -5.57
CA ASN A 167 -9.29 23.19 -4.85
C ASN A 167 -9.42 22.71 -3.41
N GLY A 168 -8.52 21.85 -2.93
CA GLY A 168 -8.59 21.32 -1.57
C GLY A 168 -7.67 20.15 -1.33
N MET A 169 -7.77 19.54 -0.16
CA MET A 169 -6.94 18.42 0.27
C MET A 169 -7.80 17.34 0.90
N LEU A 170 -7.42 16.08 0.67
CA LEU A 170 -7.96 14.93 1.41
C LEU A 170 -6.84 14.27 2.21
N GLN A 171 -7.14 13.90 3.44
CA GLN A 171 -6.21 13.20 4.31
C GLN A 171 -6.83 11.88 4.77
N CYS A 172 -6.12 10.79 4.54
CA CYS A 172 -6.47 9.45 4.96
C CYS A 172 -5.61 9.06 6.15
N GLY A 173 -6.19 9.08 7.33
CA GLY A 173 -5.53 8.67 8.57
C GLY A 173 -5.63 7.17 8.83
N ASN A 174 -4.98 6.75 9.90
CA ASN A 174 -5.14 5.39 10.42
C ASN A 174 -6.50 5.25 11.12
N HIS A 175 -7.09 4.08 11.00
CA HIS A 175 -8.31 3.72 11.71
C HIS A 175 -7.93 3.04 13.04
N ALA A 176 -8.51 3.51 14.13
CA ALA A 176 -8.43 2.86 15.44
C ALA A 176 -9.79 2.24 15.81
N PRO A 177 -9.83 1.14 16.60
CA PRO A 177 -11.08 0.51 17.03
C PRO A 177 -11.99 1.48 17.79
N SER A 178 -11.41 2.43 18.52
CA SER A 178 -12.11 3.45 19.26
C SER A 178 -11.41 4.80 19.14
N GLN A 179 -12.19 5.88 19.15
CA GLN A 179 -11.67 7.25 19.24
C GLN A 179 -11.47 7.72 20.70
N VAL A 180 -11.70 6.83 21.69
CA VAL A 180 -11.53 7.16 23.11
C VAL A 180 -10.05 7.34 23.43
N VAL A 181 -9.72 8.48 24.02
CA VAL A 181 -8.40 8.76 24.55
C VAL A 181 -8.53 8.93 26.05
N GLN A 182 -7.76 8.17 26.81
CA GLN A 182 -7.69 8.27 28.27
C GLN A 182 -6.55 9.20 28.66
N TRP A 183 -6.84 10.10 29.56
CA TRP A 183 -5.88 11.01 30.17
C TRP A 183 -5.85 10.76 31.69
N ASP A 184 -4.73 10.35 32.23
CA ASP A 184 -4.55 10.11 33.65
C ASP A 184 -3.15 10.53 34.12
N ALA A 185 -2.85 10.31 35.42
CA ALA A 185 -1.56 10.65 36.01
C ALA A 185 -0.35 9.91 35.37
N ASN A 186 -0.58 8.83 34.62
CA ASN A 186 0.44 8.05 33.93
C ASN A 186 0.62 8.50 32.45
N GLY A 187 -0.15 9.48 31.99
CA GLY A 187 -0.06 10.03 30.66
C GLY A 187 -1.32 9.83 29.81
N VAL A 188 -1.12 9.74 28.50
CA VAL A 188 -2.18 9.61 27.50
C VAL A 188 -2.16 8.22 26.91
N ARG A 189 -3.33 7.59 26.83
CA ARG A 189 -3.53 6.28 26.19
C ARG A 189 -4.61 6.37 25.14
N ALA A 190 -4.35 5.82 23.96
CA ALA A 190 -5.31 5.66 22.89
C ALA A 190 -5.17 4.23 22.32
N ASP A 191 -6.19 3.77 21.63
CA ASP A 191 -6.10 2.51 20.91
C ASP A 191 -5.01 2.55 19.85
N LYS A 192 -4.32 1.43 19.66
CA LYS A 192 -3.38 1.27 18.54
C LYS A 192 -4.16 1.23 17.22
N PRO A 193 -3.58 1.75 16.13
CA PRO A 193 -4.16 1.59 14.81
C PRO A 193 -4.46 0.13 14.50
N GLU A 194 -5.62 -0.13 13.89
CA GLU A 194 -5.98 -1.47 13.43
C GLU A 194 -4.97 -2.01 12.42
N ALA A 195 -4.69 -3.32 12.53
CA ALA A 195 -3.88 -4.02 11.56
C ALA A 195 -4.52 -3.88 10.16
N PHE A 196 -3.70 -3.48 9.19
CA PHE A 196 -4.14 -2.96 7.91
C PHE A 196 -4.88 -3.98 7.03
N PHE A 197 -4.76 -5.27 7.27
CA PHE A 197 -5.29 -6.27 6.36
C PHE A 197 -6.72 -6.70 6.68
N LEU A 198 -6.89 -7.65 7.58
CA LEU A 198 -8.18 -8.33 7.75
C LEU A 198 -9.24 -7.47 8.44
N GLN A 199 -8.85 -6.64 9.40
CA GLN A 199 -9.80 -5.86 10.20
C GLN A 199 -10.41 -4.73 9.38
N ARG A 200 -9.59 -4.01 8.61
CA ARG A 200 -10.04 -2.87 7.79
C ARG A 200 -10.77 -3.29 6.51
N TYR A 201 -10.38 -4.42 5.90
CA TYR A 201 -10.98 -4.87 4.64
C TYR A 201 -12.16 -5.81 4.80
N ALA A 202 -12.39 -6.38 5.98
CA ALA A 202 -13.43 -7.37 6.18
C ALA A 202 -14.81 -6.89 5.75
N ALA A 203 -15.16 -5.63 6.03
CA ALA A 203 -16.44 -5.04 5.63
C ALA A 203 -16.53 -4.82 4.11
N ALA A 204 -15.49 -4.26 3.49
CA ALA A 204 -15.44 -4.02 2.05
C ALA A 204 -15.41 -5.34 1.26
N TYR A 205 -14.65 -6.33 1.74
CA TYR A 205 -14.62 -7.66 1.13
C TYR A 205 -15.97 -8.37 1.19
N LYS A 206 -16.67 -8.28 2.31
CA LYS A 206 -18.04 -8.81 2.46
C LYS A 206 -19.04 -8.13 1.54
N ALA A 207 -18.90 -6.83 1.29
CA ALA A 207 -19.76 -6.10 0.38
C ALA A 207 -19.60 -6.55 -1.08
N VAL A 208 -18.38 -6.90 -1.49
CA VAL A 208 -18.06 -7.37 -2.85
C VAL A 208 -18.38 -8.85 -3.01
N TYR A 209 -18.22 -9.64 -1.95
CA TYR A 209 -18.43 -11.10 -1.95
C TYR A 209 -19.37 -11.51 -0.81
N PRO A 210 -20.69 -11.23 -0.92
CA PRO A 210 -21.67 -11.64 0.09
C PRO A 210 -21.68 -13.18 0.18
N GLY A 211 -21.30 -13.72 1.33
CA GLY A 211 -21.20 -15.16 1.59
C GLY A 211 -19.78 -15.69 1.80
N SER A 212 -18.72 -14.92 1.49
CA SER A 212 -17.36 -15.26 1.88
C SER A 212 -17.08 -14.72 3.30
N ILE A 213 -16.96 -15.63 4.26
CA ILE A 213 -16.46 -15.28 5.61
C ILE A 213 -14.97 -15.57 5.60
N PRO A 214 -14.07 -14.58 5.76
CA PRO A 214 -12.68 -14.88 6.07
C PRO A 214 -12.67 -15.68 7.37
N SER A 215 -12.11 -16.89 7.36
CA SER A 215 -11.85 -17.62 8.58
C SER A 215 -11.08 -16.70 9.53
N ARG A 216 -11.50 -16.59 10.77
CA ARG A 216 -10.75 -15.89 11.83
C ARG A 216 -9.33 -16.43 11.78
N ALA A 217 -8.36 -15.58 11.53
CA ALA A 217 -6.98 -15.90 11.81
C ALA A 217 -6.95 -16.25 13.30
N SER A 218 -6.63 -17.50 13.61
CA SER A 218 -6.41 -17.94 14.98
C SER A 218 -5.31 -17.05 15.55
N SER A 219 -5.66 -16.33 16.61
CA SER A 219 -4.68 -15.66 17.45
C SER A 219 -3.77 -16.73 18.08
N SER A 220 -2.56 -16.80 17.61
CA SER A 220 -1.44 -17.42 18.31
C SER A 220 -0.31 -16.41 18.40
#